data_d85088e46e8a5956449826ae910a1ba5
#
_entry.id   d85088e46e8a5956449826ae910a1ba5
#
_cell.length_a   1.000
_cell.length_b   1.000
_cell.length_c   1.000
_cell.angle_alpha   90.00
_cell.angle_beta   90.00
_cell.angle_gamma   90.00
#
_symmetry.space_group_name_H-M   'P 1'
#
loop_
_entity.id
_entity.type
_entity.pdbx_description
1 polymer ?
#
loop_
_entity_poly.entity_id
_entity_poly.type
_entity_poly.pdbx_seq_one_letter_code
_entity_poly.pdbx_strand_id
1 'polypeptide(L)'
;MDYIWIFKGSGKTEFPSAVFSKKSNAIKWIAENELTGVLTKYPIDIPLFEWAIENDYFTPKNELQRNAKAIENFNSAYFRTLSF
;
A
#
# COMPACT_ATOMS: atom_id res chain seq x y z
N MET A 1 15.02 5.11 -2.28
CA MET A 1 14.02 4.60 -1.32
C MET A 1 13.56 3.22 -1.73
N ASP A 2 13.51 2.32 -0.78
CA ASP A 2 13.11 0.94 -1.05
C ASP A 2 11.60 0.77 -0.94
N TYR A 3 11.07 -0.15 -1.74
CA TYR A 3 9.65 -0.45 -1.79
C TYR A 3 9.42 -1.96 -1.69
N ILE A 4 8.24 -2.31 -1.22
CA ILE A 4 7.78 -3.70 -1.25
C ILE A 4 6.41 -3.75 -1.93
N TRP A 5 6.02 -4.95 -2.33
CA TRP A 5 4.72 -5.20 -2.95
C TRP A 5 3.92 -6.12 -2.04
N ILE A 6 2.73 -5.68 -1.66
CA ILE A 6 1.87 -6.40 -0.73
C ILE A 6 0.60 -6.81 -1.46
N PHE A 7 0.28 -8.11 -1.41
CA PHE A 7 -0.92 -8.65 -2.04
C PHE A 7 -2.00 -8.94 -1.01
N LYS A 8 -3.19 -8.41 -1.27
CA LYS A 8 -4.39 -8.68 -0.48
C LYS A 8 -5.42 -9.32 -1.38
N GLY A 9 -5.88 -10.53 -1.03
CA GLY A 9 -6.89 -11.24 -1.79
C GLY A 9 -8.24 -10.53 -1.79
N SER A 10 -9.06 -10.82 -2.79
CA SER A 10 -10.38 -10.21 -2.97
C SER A 10 -11.47 -10.76 -2.04
N GLY A 11 -11.15 -11.77 -1.25
CA GLY A 11 -12.10 -12.35 -0.31
C GLY A 11 -12.40 -11.46 0.89
N LYS A 12 -12.96 -12.04 1.94
CA LYS A 12 -13.37 -11.29 3.13
C LYS A 12 -12.24 -10.94 4.09
N THR A 13 -11.03 -11.44 3.84
CA THR A 13 -9.90 -11.12 4.72
C THR A 13 -9.51 -9.65 4.59
N GLU A 14 -9.17 -9.04 5.73
CA GLU A 14 -8.65 -7.69 5.78
C GLU A 14 -7.13 -7.66 5.77
N PHE A 15 -6.49 -8.82 5.85
CA PHE A 15 -5.04 -8.92 5.96
C PHE A 15 -4.40 -9.39 4.66
N PRO A 16 -3.18 -8.88 4.35
CA PRO A 16 -2.46 -9.34 3.18
C PRO A 16 -2.03 -10.80 3.32
N SER A 17 -1.89 -11.48 2.19
CA SER A 17 -1.47 -12.88 2.15
C SER A 17 -0.03 -13.07 1.70
N ALA A 18 0.58 -12.07 1.11
CA ALA A 18 1.96 -12.17 0.64
C ALA A 18 2.63 -10.82 0.52
N VAL A 19 3.97 -10.83 0.69
CA VAL A 19 4.81 -9.64 0.58
C VAL A 19 6.01 -10.01 -0.30
N PHE A 20 6.31 -9.14 -1.27
CA PHE A 20 7.39 -9.36 -2.22
C PHE A 20 8.28 -8.13 -2.32
N SER A 21 9.57 -8.35 -2.45
CA SER A 21 10.51 -7.27 -2.73
C SER A 21 10.53 -6.90 -4.21
N LYS A 22 10.10 -7.82 -5.08
CA LYS A 22 10.09 -7.62 -6.52
C LYS A 22 8.69 -7.82 -7.10
N LYS A 23 8.24 -6.82 -7.85
CA LYS A 23 6.95 -6.88 -8.54
C LYS A 23 6.82 -8.11 -9.44
N SER A 24 7.89 -8.47 -10.16
CA SER A 24 7.89 -9.61 -11.06
C SER A 24 7.57 -10.92 -10.33
N ASN A 25 8.10 -11.11 -9.13
CA ASN A 25 7.83 -12.29 -8.34
C ASN A 25 6.36 -12.33 -7.87
N ALA A 26 5.82 -11.19 -7.51
CA ALA A 26 4.41 -11.08 -7.11
C ALA A 26 3.48 -11.44 -8.27
N ILE A 27 3.73 -10.86 -9.44
CA ILE A 27 2.90 -11.11 -10.63
C ILE A 27 2.96 -12.57 -11.04
N LYS A 28 4.14 -13.19 -11.00
CA LYS A 28 4.31 -14.60 -11.33
C LYS A 28 3.50 -15.49 -10.39
N TRP A 29 3.59 -15.23 -9.09
CA TRP A 29 2.85 -15.99 -8.08
C TRP A 29 1.34 -15.85 -8.24
N ILE A 30 0.85 -14.64 -8.49
CA ILE A 30 -0.57 -14.37 -8.73
C ILE A 30 -1.06 -15.15 -9.94
N ALA A 31 -0.30 -15.11 -11.04
CA ALA A 31 -0.68 -15.81 -12.26
C ALA A 31 -0.66 -17.33 -12.09
N GLU A 32 0.37 -17.88 -11.47
CA GLU A 32 0.50 -19.33 -11.26
C GLU A 32 -0.63 -19.91 -10.42
N ASN A 33 -1.17 -19.13 -9.50
CA ASN A 33 -2.23 -19.57 -8.61
C ASN A 33 -3.61 -19.04 -8.98
N GLU A 34 -3.71 -18.33 -10.10
CA GLU A 34 -4.96 -17.74 -10.60
C GLU A 34 -5.68 -16.91 -9.55
N LEU A 35 -4.92 -16.05 -8.87
CA LEU A 35 -5.44 -15.27 -7.75
C LEU A 35 -6.15 -14.00 -8.20
N THR A 36 -7.10 -13.55 -7.36
CA THR A 36 -7.76 -12.26 -7.53
C THR A 36 -7.52 -11.41 -6.29
N GLY A 37 -7.34 -10.12 -6.49
CA GLY A 37 -7.07 -9.22 -5.37
C GLY A 37 -6.35 -7.95 -5.84
N VAL A 38 -5.67 -7.32 -4.90
CA VAL A 38 -4.97 -6.06 -5.14
C VAL A 38 -3.52 -6.18 -4.71
N LEU A 39 -2.61 -5.76 -5.58
CA LEU A 39 -1.18 -5.67 -5.30
C LEU A 39 -0.83 -4.19 -5.13
N THR A 40 -0.31 -3.84 -3.97
CA THR A 40 0.00 -2.45 -3.63
C THR A 40 1.48 -2.28 -3.33
N LYS A 41 2.07 -1.23 -3.89
CA LYS A 41 3.46 -0.87 -3.65
C LYS A 41 3.53 0.05 -2.42
N TYR A 42 4.33 -0.35 -1.44
CA TYR A 42 4.53 0.43 -0.21
C TYR A 42 5.99 0.84 -0.06
N PRO A 43 6.26 2.05 0.42
CA PRO A 43 7.61 2.44 0.79
C PRO A 43 8.01 1.75 2.10
N ILE A 44 9.30 1.44 2.23
CA ILE A 44 9.86 0.84 3.44
C ILE A 44 10.43 1.95 4.32
N ASP A 45 10.24 1.82 5.63
CA ASP A 45 10.83 2.70 6.65
C ASP A 45 10.35 4.16 6.62
N ILE A 46 9.29 4.44 5.88
CA ILE A 46 8.65 5.74 5.94
C ILE A 46 7.14 5.54 6.09
N PRO A 47 6.50 6.18 7.08
CA PRO A 47 5.05 6.10 7.20
C PRO A 47 4.34 6.66 5.96
N LEU A 48 3.20 6.09 5.61
CA LEU A 48 2.45 6.52 4.43
C LEU A 48 2.07 7.99 4.49
N PHE A 49 1.72 8.47 5.66
CA PHE A 49 1.38 9.87 5.89
C PHE A 49 2.53 10.80 5.47
N GLU A 50 3.74 10.51 5.94
CA GLU A 50 4.91 11.31 5.62
C GLU A 50 5.32 11.18 4.16
N TRP A 51 5.24 9.97 3.62
CA TRP A 51 5.55 9.72 2.22
C TRP A 51 4.64 10.53 1.28
N ALA A 52 3.34 10.56 1.59
CA ALA A 52 2.37 11.29 0.79
C ALA A 52 2.62 12.80 0.82
N ILE A 53 3.01 13.33 1.98
CA ILE A 53 3.35 14.75 2.11
C ILE A 53 4.60 15.07 1.30
N GLU A 54 5.65 14.27 1.42
CA GLU A 54 6.91 14.49 0.71
C GLU A 54 6.76 14.42 -0.80
N ASN A 55 5.80 13.63 -1.29
CA ASN A 55 5.56 13.46 -2.73
C ASN A 55 4.39 14.29 -3.24
N ASP A 56 3.94 15.28 -2.45
CA ASP A 56 2.88 16.21 -2.81
C ASP A 56 1.52 15.57 -3.14
N TYR A 57 1.26 14.40 -2.60
CA TYR A 57 -0.04 13.75 -2.76
C TYR A 57 -1.05 14.20 -1.71
N PHE A 58 -0.55 14.78 -0.61
CA PHE A 58 -1.40 15.18 0.49
C PHE A 58 -0.77 16.36 1.23
N THR A 59 -1.59 17.38 1.52
CA THR A 59 -1.18 18.53 2.32
C THR A 59 -2.14 18.69 3.49
N PRO A 60 -1.71 18.42 4.74
CA PRO A 60 -2.58 18.63 5.89
C PRO A 60 -2.94 20.09 6.03
N LYS A 61 -4.22 20.39 6.20
CA LYS A 61 -4.73 21.77 6.25
C LYS A 61 -4.99 22.27 7.68
N ASN A 62 -5.05 21.37 8.64
CA ASN A 62 -5.33 21.73 10.03
C ASN A 62 -4.84 20.62 10.98
N GLU A 63 -4.95 20.89 12.29
CA GLU A 63 -4.51 19.94 13.31
C GLU A 63 -5.26 18.62 13.29
N LEU A 64 -6.52 18.61 12.88
CA LEU A 64 -7.29 17.36 12.80
C LEU A 64 -6.73 16.42 11.74
N GLN A 65 -6.08 16.98 10.72
CA GLN A 65 -5.45 16.19 9.66
C GLN A 65 -4.01 15.78 10.01
N ARG A 66 -3.50 16.22 11.14
CA ARG A 66 -2.15 15.91 11.63
C ARG A 66 -2.14 15.12 12.94
N ASN A 67 -3.30 14.85 13.51
CA ASN A 67 -3.37 14.17 14.80
C ASN A 67 -3.12 12.67 14.67
N ALA A 68 -3.00 11.98 15.81
CA ALA A 68 -2.71 10.55 15.82
C ALA A 68 -3.70 9.72 15.01
N LYS A 69 -4.98 10.05 15.08
CA LYS A 69 -6.02 9.32 14.35
C LYS A 69 -5.87 9.47 12.85
N ALA A 70 -5.52 10.65 12.38
CA ALA A 70 -5.30 10.91 10.96
C ALA A 70 -4.07 10.13 10.46
N ILE A 71 -3.00 10.12 11.25
CA ILE A 71 -1.76 9.44 10.88
C ILE A 71 -1.95 7.91 10.86
N GLU A 72 -2.54 7.35 11.91
CA GLU A 72 -2.70 5.90 12.02
C GLU A 72 -3.69 5.32 11.02
N ASN A 73 -4.63 6.13 10.55
CA ASN A 73 -5.65 5.70 9.58
C ASN A 73 -5.35 6.13 8.15
N PHE A 74 -4.22 6.77 7.91
CA PHE A 74 -3.85 7.18 6.57
C PHE A 74 -3.63 5.93 5.71
N ASN A 75 -4.36 5.84 4.61
CA ASN A 75 -4.41 4.61 3.83
C ASN A 75 -3.66 4.74 2.49
N SER A 76 -3.62 3.64 1.77
CA SER A 76 -2.87 3.51 0.53
C SER A 76 -3.59 4.04 -0.71
N ALA A 77 -4.62 4.88 -0.56
CA ALA A 77 -5.37 5.42 -1.70
C ALA A 77 -4.49 6.23 -2.65
N TYR A 78 -3.39 6.78 -2.15
CA TYR A 78 -2.46 7.56 -2.95
C TYR A 78 -1.33 6.73 -3.56
N PHE A 79 -1.35 5.43 -3.36
CA PHE A 79 -0.28 4.55 -3.83
C PHE A 79 -0.69 3.85 -5.10
N ARG A 80 0.34 3.40 -5.84
CA ARG A 80 0.12 2.61 -7.04
C ARG A 80 -0.41 1.23 -6.66
N THR A 81 -1.57 0.91 -7.18
CA THR A 81 -2.19 -0.40 -6.98
C THR A 81 -2.47 -1.05 -8.33
N LEU A 82 -2.41 -2.38 -8.33
CA LEU A 82 -2.75 -3.18 -9.50
C LEU A 82 -3.84 -4.17 -9.08
N SER A 83 -4.94 -4.19 -9.81
CA SER A 83 -6.04 -5.13 -9.55
C SER A 83 -5.92 -6.37 -10.43
N PHE A 84 -6.24 -7.51 -9.83
CA PHE A 84 -6.18 -8.80 -10.51
C PHE A 84 -7.49 -9.56 -10.41
#